data_b58a89b3db2f0f4a5c1bcc90a633de8b
#
_entry.id   b58a89b3db2f0f4a5c1bcc90a633de8b
#
_cell.length_a   1.000
_cell.length_b   1.000
_cell.length_c   1.000
_cell.angle_alpha   90.00
_cell.angle_beta   90.00
_cell.angle_gamma   90.00
#
_symmetry.space_group_name_H-M   'P 1'
#
loop_
_entity.id
_entity.type
_entity.pdbx_description
1 polymer ?
#
loop_
_entity_poly.entity_id
_entity_poly.type
_entity_poly.pdbx_seq_one_letter_code
_entity_poly.pdbx_strand_id
1 'polypeptide(L)'
;LASAIADLKEVRDAFGVTESGALSKSSKGYKAFGSGNKIENIPPQLKPFEAFLKSEQPASWISWQAKGNSFLELSDNCPYCASDLHDQEKKETAKQVAKEYDSKAVEHLNALQAIINRLGKYFEHSCCEKLEKITKSKIGLSLEETNFLSNLRGDVETLITKLERLRSISFFALRDVDKIEDEIAKLKIDLSLLAKLNSADTKAVVDPVNEKLQELISRVGELKGKINKHKSQIEKSIVENQNSINGFLKSAGYKYSVVIKAEVDSYKMKLVHRDFNEHIESAAQHLSYGEKNAFALVL
;
A
#
# COMPACT_ATOMS: atom_id res chain seq x y z
N LEU A 1 6.52 -4.63 10.04
CA LEU A 1 5.69 -4.32 8.88
C LEU A 1 4.23 -4.05 9.27
N ALA A 2 3.57 -4.95 10.02
CA ALA A 2 2.16 -4.76 10.42
C ALA A 2 1.94 -3.49 11.27
N SER A 3 2.83 -3.21 12.21
CA SER A 3 2.79 -2.00 13.03
C SER A 3 2.97 -0.74 12.16
N ALA A 4 3.96 -0.71 11.28
CA ALA A 4 4.18 0.43 10.39
C ALA A 4 2.96 0.71 9.48
N ILE A 5 2.31 -0.34 8.95
CA ILE A 5 1.08 -0.20 8.17
C ILE A 5 -0.04 0.41 9.03
N ALA A 6 -0.20 -0.06 10.28
CA ALA A 6 -1.22 0.48 11.18
C ALA A 6 -0.97 1.96 11.48
N ASP A 7 0.26 2.31 11.81
CA ASP A 7 0.70 3.68 12.05
C ASP A 7 0.43 4.61 10.86
N LEU A 8 0.83 4.17 9.66
CA LEU A 8 0.62 4.95 8.42
C LEU A 8 -0.87 5.12 8.10
N LYS A 9 -1.72 4.13 8.41
CA LYS A 9 -3.18 4.24 8.23
C LYS A 9 -3.78 5.33 9.10
N GLU A 10 -3.30 5.52 10.32
CA GLU A 10 -3.78 6.62 11.17
C GLU A 10 -3.52 7.99 10.53
N VAL A 11 -2.34 8.19 9.91
CA VAL A 11 -2.03 9.42 9.17
C VAL A 11 -2.96 9.61 7.98
N ARG A 12 -3.13 8.57 7.17
CA ARG A 12 -4.03 8.58 6.00
C ARG A 12 -5.45 8.98 6.39
N ASP A 13 -5.97 8.37 7.46
CA ASP A 13 -7.35 8.56 7.90
C ASP A 13 -7.57 9.93 8.55
N ALA A 14 -6.51 10.52 9.11
CA ALA A 14 -6.54 11.88 9.62
C ALA A 14 -6.70 12.94 8.50
N PHE A 15 -6.09 12.71 7.33
CA PHE A 15 -6.09 13.61 6.18
C PHE A 15 -6.96 13.08 5.03
N GLY A 16 -8.26 12.89 5.27
CA GLY A 16 -9.20 12.46 4.23
C GLY A 16 -9.25 13.43 3.04
N VAL A 17 -9.38 12.89 1.83
CA VAL A 17 -9.49 13.68 0.58
C VAL A 17 -10.83 13.46 -0.11
N THR A 18 -11.19 14.38 -0.98
CA THR A 18 -12.34 14.29 -1.88
C THR A 18 -12.01 13.37 -3.07
N GLU A 19 -13.00 13.04 -3.89
CA GLU A 19 -12.80 12.29 -5.13
C GLU A 19 -11.81 12.98 -6.10
N SER A 20 -11.75 14.33 -6.06
CA SER A 20 -10.79 15.12 -6.84
C SER A 20 -9.37 15.13 -6.25
N GLY A 21 -9.12 14.45 -5.12
CA GLY A 21 -7.82 14.41 -4.46
C GLY A 21 -7.49 15.60 -3.57
N ALA A 22 -8.38 16.58 -3.44
CA ALA A 22 -8.19 17.72 -2.53
C ALA A 22 -8.49 17.34 -1.08
N LEU A 23 -7.84 18.00 -0.11
CA LEU A 23 -8.10 17.77 1.32
C LEU A 23 -9.58 18.05 1.63
N SER A 24 -10.25 17.06 2.19
CA SER A 24 -11.68 17.18 2.52
C SER A 24 -11.90 18.11 3.72
N LYS A 25 -12.82 19.06 3.57
CA LYS A 25 -13.25 19.93 4.68
C LYS A 25 -13.86 19.18 5.86
N SER A 26 -14.36 17.97 5.65
CA SER A 26 -14.88 17.10 6.71
C SER A 26 -13.80 16.28 7.40
N SER A 27 -12.58 16.22 6.88
CA SER A 27 -11.46 15.49 7.48
C SER A 27 -11.07 16.07 8.84
N LYS A 28 -10.53 15.19 9.71
CA LYS A 28 -10.02 15.63 11.02
C LYS A 28 -8.93 16.69 10.87
N GLY A 29 -8.02 16.51 9.90
CA GLY A 29 -6.93 17.45 9.61
C GLY A 29 -7.43 18.83 9.20
N TYR A 30 -8.42 18.90 8.32
CA TYR A 30 -8.98 20.19 7.93
C TYR A 30 -9.69 20.88 9.10
N LYS A 31 -10.50 20.14 9.88
CA LYS A 31 -11.21 20.69 11.04
C LYS A 31 -10.26 21.20 12.13
N ALA A 32 -9.13 20.51 12.32
CA ALA A 32 -8.13 20.90 13.30
C ALA A 32 -7.36 22.18 12.91
N PHE A 33 -6.98 22.29 11.63
CA PHE A 33 -6.09 23.34 11.18
C PHE A 33 -6.78 24.47 10.41
N GLY A 34 -8.03 24.25 9.97
CA GLY A 34 -8.74 25.15 9.06
C GLY A 34 -9.00 26.55 9.61
N SER A 35 -9.04 26.72 10.94
CA SER A 35 -9.19 28.01 11.62
C SER A 35 -7.93 28.50 12.33
N GLY A 36 -6.79 27.84 12.12
CA GLY A 36 -5.55 28.08 12.84
C GLY A 36 -5.55 27.52 14.26
N ASN A 37 -4.38 27.47 14.87
CA ASN A 37 -4.21 26.98 16.24
C ASN A 37 -4.41 28.10 17.25
N LYS A 38 -5.63 28.27 17.71
CA LYS A 38 -6.00 29.27 18.74
C LYS A 38 -5.57 28.86 20.16
N ILE A 39 -5.14 27.59 20.35
CA ILE A 39 -4.59 27.14 21.66
C ILE A 39 -3.17 27.68 21.85
N GLU A 40 -2.35 27.65 20.80
CA GLU A 40 -1.02 28.27 20.82
C GLU A 40 -1.09 29.80 20.68
N ASN A 41 -2.03 30.28 19.88
CA ASN A 41 -2.20 31.70 19.57
C ASN A 41 -3.48 32.25 20.20
N ILE A 42 -3.51 32.31 21.53
CA ILE A 42 -4.68 32.75 22.31
C ILE A 42 -5.02 34.22 21.99
N PRO A 43 -6.27 34.50 21.59
CA PRO A 43 -6.72 35.86 21.37
C PRO A 43 -6.51 36.73 22.63
N PRO A 44 -6.12 38.03 22.51
CA PRO A 44 -5.80 38.89 23.67
C PRO A 44 -6.91 38.94 24.72
N GLN A 45 -8.18 38.98 24.29
CA GLN A 45 -9.36 39.02 25.16
C GLN A 45 -9.55 37.74 26.00
N LEU A 46 -8.95 36.63 25.58
CA LEU A 46 -9.04 35.31 26.25
C LEU A 46 -7.77 34.96 27.05
N LYS A 47 -6.80 35.87 27.09
CA LYS A 47 -5.57 35.69 27.86
C LYS A 47 -5.79 35.33 29.35
N PRO A 48 -6.82 35.83 30.03
CA PRO A 48 -7.13 35.41 31.40
C PRO A 48 -7.41 33.91 31.54
N PHE A 49 -7.82 33.24 30.45
CA PHE A 49 -8.11 31.80 30.43
C PHE A 49 -6.92 30.95 29.95
N GLU A 50 -5.73 31.52 29.74
CA GLU A 50 -4.57 30.81 29.16
C GLU A 50 -4.22 29.53 29.92
N ALA A 51 -4.25 29.54 31.25
CA ALA A 51 -3.94 28.34 32.06
C ALA A 51 -4.89 27.15 31.78
N PHE A 52 -6.16 27.44 31.49
CA PHE A 52 -7.15 26.43 31.18
C PHE A 52 -7.04 25.97 29.73
N LEU A 53 -6.78 26.88 28.80
CA LEU A 53 -6.60 26.59 27.38
C LEU A 53 -5.34 25.77 27.11
N LYS A 54 -4.28 25.96 27.93
CA LYS A 54 -3.03 25.19 27.87
C LYS A 54 -2.98 24.00 28.84
N SER A 55 -4.10 23.64 29.46
CA SER A 55 -4.20 22.48 30.34
C SER A 55 -4.08 21.16 29.54
N GLU A 56 -3.99 20.02 30.23
CA GLU A 56 -3.97 18.69 29.61
C GLU A 56 -5.29 18.35 28.87
N GLN A 57 -6.41 19.00 29.24
CA GLN A 57 -7.74 18.73 28.68
C GLN A 57 -8.46 20.00 28.20
N PRO A 58 -7.88 20.79 27.29
CA PRO A 58 -8.44 22.07 26.86
C PRO A 58 -9.82 21.91 26.19
N ALA A 59 -10.04 20.85 25.41
CA ALA A 59 -11.32 20.59 24.77
C ALA A 59 -12.46 20.35 25.79
N SER A 60 -12.16 19.62 26.87
CA SER A 60 -13.12 19.37 27.96
C SER A 60 -13.49 20.68 28.68
N TRP A 61 -12.49 21.51 28.97
CA TRP A 61 -12.72 22.81 29.58
C TRP A 61 -13.53 23.75 28.68
N ILE A 62 -13.19 23.84 27.40
CA ILE A 62 -13.93 24.63 26.39
C ILE A 62 -15.40 24.18 26.30
N SER A 63 -15.61 22.87 26.24
CA SER A 63 -16.97 22.29 26.21
C SER A 63 -17.78 22.65 27.47
N TRP A 64 -17.16 22.56 28.65
CA TRP A 64 -17.77 22.91 29.90
C TRP A 64 -18.09 24.42 29.96
N GLN A 65 -17.14 25.28 29.57
CA GLN A 65 -17.33 26.72 29.50
C GLN A 65 -18.45 27.11 28.52
N ALA A 66 -18.47 26.52 27.34
CA ALA A 66 -19.52 26.78 26.34
C ALA A 66 -20.93 26.33 26.82
N LYS A 67 -21.04 25.21 27.53
CA LYS A 67 -22.32 24.79 28.14
C LYS A 67 -22.79 25.77 29.22
N GLY A 68 -21.89 26.29 30.05
CA GLY A 68 -22.23 27.26 31.08
C GLY A 68 -22.81 28.56 30.52
N ASN A 69 -22.40 28.94 29.31
CA ASN A 69 -22.90 30.16 28.66
C ASN A 69 -24.42 30.15 28.42
N SER A 70 -25.04 28.99 28.25
CA SER A 70 -26.52 28.87 28.11
C SER A 70 -27.26 29.30 29.38
N PHE A 71 -26.61 29.37 30.53
CA PHE A 71 -27.17 29.74 31.82
C PHE A 71 -26.91 31.23 32.20
N LEU A 72 -26.07 31.95 31.42
CA LEU A 72 -25.75 33.35 31.70
C LEU A 72 -26.94 34.32 31.64
N GLU A 73 -28.00 33.94 30.93
CA GLU A 73 -29.22 34.73 30.79
C GLU A 73 -30.27 34.45 31.90
N LEU A 74 -30.02 33.44 32.75
CA LEU A 74 -31.00 33.04 33.79
C LEU A 74 -30.84 33.86 35.06
N SER A 75 -29.67 34.45 35.31
CA SER A 75 -29.35 35.23 36.52
C SER A 75 -28.22 36.19 36.24
N ASP A 76 -28.15 37.25 37.07
CA ASP A 76 -27.01 38.14 37.10
C ASP A 76 -25.79 37.60 37.86
N ASN A 77 -25.91 36.36 38.35
CA ASN A 77 -24.81 35.68 39.00
C ASN A 77 -24.13 34.68 38.04
N CYS A 78 -22.82 34.53 38.20
CA CYS A 78 -22.01 33.58 37.44
C CYS A 78 -22.51 32.13 37.66
N PRO A 79 -22.81 31.37 36.59
CA PRO A 79 -23.26 29.98 36.73
C PRO A 79 -22.18 29.04 37.29
N TYR A 80 -20.91 29.49 37.37
CA TYR A 80 -19.79 28.67 37.82
C TYR A 80 -19.40 28.94 39.29
N CYS A 81 -19.53 30.19 39.76
CA CYS A 81 -19.05 30.56 41.10
C CYS A 81 -20.03 31.45 41.88
N ALA A 82 -21.19 31.67 41.31
CA ALA A 82 -22.26 32.53 41.87
C ALA A 82 -21.82 33.98 42.20
N SER A 83 -20.64 34.43 41.72
CA SER A 83 -20.25 35.84 41.82
C SER A 83 -21.11 36.71 40.92
N ASP A 84 -21.25 37.98 41.30
CA ASP A 84 -22.01 38.99 40.57
C ASP A 84 -21.43 39.24 39.17
N LEU A 85 -22.30 39.22 38.16
CA LEU A 85 -21.99 39.45 36.74
C LEU A 85 -22.76 40.68 36.19
N HIS A 86 -23.09 41.69 37.01
CA HIS A 86 -23.67 42.91 36.49
C HIS A 86 -22.76 43.66 35.52
N ASP A 87 -21.46 43.36 35.55
CA ASP A 87 -20.49 43.88 34.62
C ASP A 87 -20.65 43.21 33.23
N GLN A 88 -21.10 44.00 32.25
CA GLN A 88 -21.32 43.56 30.89
C GLN A 88 -20.04 43.04 30.22
N GLU A 89 -18.88 43.60 30.56
CA GLU A 89 -17.58 43.18 30.01
C GLU A 89 -17.24 41.74 30.45
N LYS A 90 -17.55 41.39 31.71
CA LYS A 90 -17.34 40.02 32.22
C LYS A 90 -18.27 39.00 31.54
N LYS A 91 -19.56 39.39 31.34
CA LYS A 91 -20.51 38.54 30.58
C LYS A 91 -20.05 38.31 29.15
N GLU A 92 -19.59 39.37 28.46
CA GLU A 92 -19.07 39.24 27.10
C GLU A 92 -17.79 38.38 27.04
N THR A 93 -16.86 38.56 27.99
CA THR A 93 -15.64 37.74 28.07
C THR A 93 -15.97 36.25 28.23
N ALA A 94 -16.95 35.89 29.06
CA ALA A 94 -17.40 34.52 29.22
C ALA A 94 -17.97 33.95 27.89
N LYS A 95 -18.76 34.74 27.15
CA LYS A 95 -19.34 34.37 25.86
C LYS A 95 -18.27 34.21 24.75
N GLN A 96 -17.16 34.92 24.83
CA GLN A 96 -16.08 34.90 23.83
C GLN A 96 -15.46 33.52 23.68
N VAL A 97 -15.33 32.72 24.75
CA VAL A 97 -14.80 31.35 24.65
C VAL A 97 -15.61 30.50 23.68
N ALA A 98 -16.94 30.53 23.82
CA ALA A 98 -17.81 29.76 22.94
C ALA A 98 -17.86 30.29 21.49
N LYS A 99 -17.59 31.59 21.28
CA LYS A 99 -17.50 32.20 19.93
C LYS A 99 -16.20 31.87 19.25
N GLU A 100 -15.09 31.81 19.99
CA GLU A 100 -13.74 31.63 19.42
C GLU A 100 -13.33 30.17 19.29
N TYR A 101 -13.83 29.28 20.13
CA TYR A 101 -13.43 27.89 20.19
C TYR A 101 -14.58 26.92 19.87
N ASP A 102 -14.31 26.01 18.94
CA ASP A 102 -15.07 24.76 18.77
C ASP A 102 -14.35 23.66 19.55
N SER A 103 -15.00 23.08 20.55
CA SER A 103 -14.42 22.00 21.37
C SER A 103 -14.00 20.78 20.53
N LYS A 104 -14.77 20.45 19.47
CA LYS A 104 -14.44 19.34 18.57
C LYS A 104 -13.21 19.65 17.70
N ALA A 105 -13.07 20.91 17.24
CA ALA A 105 -11.88 21.32 16.50
C ALA A 105 -10.63 21.23 17.37
N VAL A 106 -10.71 21.63 18.64
CA VAL A 106 -9.61 21.52 19.60
C VAL A 106 -9.28 20.08 19.93
N GLU A 107 -10.28 19.21 20.09
CA GLU A 107 -10.08 17.76 20.26
C GLU A 107 -9.35 17.15 19.05
N HIS A 108 -9.77 17.51 17.85
CA HIS A 108 -9.11 17.05 16.61
C HIS A 108 -7.68 17.57 16.52
N LEU A 109 -7.41 18.82 16.91
CA LEU A 109 -6.07 19.41 16.94
C LEU A 109 -5.15 18.61 17.87
N ASN A 110 -5.59 18.35 19.11
CA ASN A 110 -4.81 17.60 20.09
C ASN A 110 -4.55 16.16 19.61
N ALA A 111 -5.57 15.50 19.08
CA ALA A 111 -5.42 14.15 18.54
C ALA A 111 -4.42 14.10 17.38
N LEU A 112 -4.47 15.08 16.47
CA LEU A 112 -3.52 15.17 15.35
C LEU A 112 -2.10 15.49 15.81
N GLN A 113 -1.94 16.37 16.77
CA GLN A 113 -0.63 16.69 17.32
C GLN A 113 0.02 15.45 17.97
N ALA A 114 -0.77 14.63 18.68
CA ALA A 114 -0.31 13.36 19.24
C ALA A 114 0.08 12.37 18.13
N ILE A 115 -0.69 12.28 17.04
CA ILE A 115 -0.37 11.45 15.86
C ILE A 115 0.93 11.92 15.22
N ILE A 116 1.08 13.21 14.94
CA ILE A 116 2.27 13.80 14.32
C ILE A 116 3.51 13.56 15.19
N ASN A 117 3.42 13.78 16.50
CA ASN A 117 4.53 13.58 17.43
C ASN A 117 4.96 12.10 17.50
N ARG A 118 4.01 11.16 17.51
CA ARG A 118 4.28 9.73 17.57
C ARG A 118 4.81 9.18 16.24
N LEU A 119 4.27 9.65 15.13
CA LEU A 119 4.52 9.10 13.80
C LEU A 119 5.50 9.94 12.97
N GLY A 120 5.96 11.07 13.49
CA GLY A 120 6.93 11.96 12.86
C GLY A 120 8.22 11.25 12.45
N LYS A 121 8.59 10.15 13.15
CA LYS A 121 9.75 9.31 12.81
C LYS A 121 9.71 8.74 11.38
N TYR A 122 8.53 8.56 10.79
CA TYR A 122 8.37 8.06 9.42
C TYR A 122 8.52 9.15 8.36
N PHE A 123 8.48 10.44 8.77
CA PHE A 123 8.55 11.55 7.86
C PHE A 123 9.98 12.07 7.72
N GLU A 124 10.30 12.57 6.55
CA GLU A 124 11.54 13.29 6.32
C GLU A 124 11.54 14.61 7.14
N HIS A 125 12.72 15.09 7.53
CA HIS A 125 12.87 16.23 8.45
C HIS A 125 12.16 17.49 7.96
N SER A 126 12.29 17.84 6.70
CA SER A 126 11.60 19.00 6.11
C SER A 126 10.08 18.88 6.12
N CYS A 127 9.58 17.65 6.01
CA CYS A 127 8.15 17.35 6.15
C CYS A 127 7.69 17.58 7.59
N CYS A 128 8.46 17.12 8.57
CA CYS A 128 8.17 17.37 10.00
C CYS A 128 8.15 18.84 10.33
N GLU A 129 9.13 19.64 9.88
CA GLU A 129 9.17 21.08 10.08
C GLU A 129 7.94 21.78 9.48
N LYS A 130 7.51 21.35 8.28
CA LYS A 130 6.33 21.93 7.63
C LYS A 130 5.05 21.56 8.36
N LEU A 131 4.92 20.34 8.85
CA LEU A 131 3.81 19.92 9.71
C LEU A 131 3.78 20.72 11.01
N GLU A 132 4.93 20.91 11.66
CA GLU A 132 5.03 21.70 12.89
C GLU A 132 4.63 23.16 12.66
N LYS A 133 5.04 23.78 11.55
CA LYS A 133 4.59 25.14 11.18
C LYS A 133 3.08 25.22 11.01
N ILE A 134 2.48 24.23 10.34
CA ILE A 134 1.01 24.16 10.17
C ILE A 134 0.31 24.02 11.53
N THR A 135 0.81 23.16 12.42
CA THR A 135 0.20 22.94 13.74
C THR A 135 0.29 24.16 14.65
N LYS A 136 1.29 25.02 14.46
CA LYS A 136 1.49 26.26 15.24
C LYS A 136 0.91 27.51 14.56
N SER A 137 0.39 27.39 13.34
CA SER A 137 -0.10 28.53 12.56
C SER A 137 -1.27 29.22 13.24
N LYS A 138 -1.21 30.57 13.30
CA LYS A 138 -2.31 31.43 13.76
C LYS A 138 -3.44 31.50 12.73
N ILE A 139 -3.12 31.36 11.48
CA ILE A 139 -4.03 31.50 10.35
C ILE A 139 -4.46 30.11 9.90
N GLY A 140 -5.68 29.99 9.38
CA GLY A 140 -6.15 28.72 8.81
C GLY A 140 -5.30 28.29 7.59
N LEU A 141 -5.52 27.05 7.14
CA LEU A 141 -4.77 26.45 6.05
C LEU A 141 -4.80 27.29 4.77
N SER A 142 -3.64 27.62 4.25
CA SER A 142 -3.45 28.15 2.91
C SER A 142 -3.68 27.07 1.85
N LEU A 143 -3.83 27.47 0.59
CA LEU A 143 -3.93 26.53 -0.54
C LEU A 143 -2.67 25.65 -0.65
N GLU A 144 -1.48 26.24 -0.43
CA GLU A 144 -0.22 25.49 -0.46
C GLU A 144 -0.16 24.42 0.63
N GLU A 145 -0.57 24.76 1.85
CA GLU A 145 -0.60 23.82 2.96
C GLU A 145 -1.64 22.72 2.76
N THR A 146 -2.81 23.07 2.22
CA THR A 146 -3.84 22.10 1.86
C THR A 146 -3.33 21.09 0.82
N ASN A 147 -2.66 21.58 -0.22
CA ASN A 147 -2.04 20.73 -1.24
C ASN A 147 -0.91 19.87 -0.65
N PHE A 148 -0.10 20.43 0.24
CA PHE A 148 0.95 19.69 0.92
C PHE A 148 0.39 18.51 1.73
N LEU A 149 -0.69 18.72 2.51
CA LEU A 149 -1.33 17.67 3.29
C LEU A 149 -2.00 16.61 2.42
N SER A 150 -2.62 17.00 1.29
CA SER A 150 -3.17 16.07 0.31
C SER A 150 -2.10 15.19 -0.33
N ASN A 151 -0.98 15.80 -0.71
CA ASN A 151 0.15 15.08 -1.30
C ASN A 151 0.82 14.14 -0.29
N LEU A 152 0.97 14.58 0.97
CA LEU A 152 1.48 13.72 2.05
C LEU A 152 0.61 12.49 2.23
N ARG A 153 -0.71 12.68 2.26
CA ARG A 153 -1.66 11.57 2.34
C ARG A 153 -1.54 10.62 1.14
N GLY A 154 -1.34 11.16 -0.07
CA GLY A 154 -1.12 10.37 -1.30
C GLY A 154 0.14 9.51 -1.22
N ASP A 155 1.26 10.07 -0.74
CA ASP A 155 2.52 9.35 -0.53
C ASP A 155 2.34 8.21 0.50
N VAL A 156 1.65 8.51 1.63
CA VAL A 156 1.31 7.52 2.67
C VAL A 156 0.44 6.39 2.10
N GLU A 157 -0.60 6.69 1.34
CA GLU A 157 -1.49 5.70 0.70
C GLU A 157 -0.71 4.80 -0.27
N THR A 158 0.20 5.40 -1.05
CA THR A 158 1.07 4.66 -1.99
C THR A 158 1.95 3.68 -1.24
N LEU A 159 2.58 4.11 -0.14
CA LEU A 159 3.42 3.24 0.68
C LEU A 159 2.60 2.12 1.33
N ILE A 160 1.44 2.42 1.93
CA ILE A 160 0.53 1.42 2.50
C ILE A 160 0.16 0.38 1.44
N THR A 161 -0.28 0.82 0.27
CA THR A 161 -0.71 -0.08 -0.81
C THR A 161 0.40 -1.04 -1.23
N LYS A 162 1.63 -0.54 -1.37
CA LYS A 162 2.79 -1.40 -1.69
C LYS A 162 3.10 -2.39 -0.56
N LEU A 163 3.09 -1.94 0.69
CA LEU A 163 3.35 -2.80 1.85
C LEU A 163 2.25 -3.87 2.04
N GLU A 164 0.99 -3.53 1.76
CA GLU A 164 -0.12 -4.49 1.81
C GLU A 164 -0.06 -5.53 0.69
N ARG A 165 0.28 -5.12 -0.54
CA ARG A 165 0.50 -6.04 -1.66
C ARG A 165 1.58 -7.07 -1.34
N LEU A 166 2.64 -6.68 -0.65
CA LEU A 166 3.69 -7.61 -0.19
C LEU A 166 3.15 -8.70 0.73
N ARG A 167 2.12 -8.40 1.55
CA ARG A 167 1.48 -9.39 2.43
C ARG A 167 0.56 -10.36 1.70
N SER A 168 0.07 -9.96 0.54
CA SER A 168 -0.88 -10.72 -0.28
C SER A 168 -0.25 -11.43 -1.47
N ILE A 169 1.11 -11.51 -1.53
CA ILE A 169 1.78 -12.29 -2.58
C ILE A 169 1.33 -13.74 -2.45
N SER A 170 0.42 -14.13 -3.32
CA SER A 170 0.00 -15.52 -3.49
C SER A 170 0.90 -16.22 -4.50
N PHE A 171 1.02 -17.54 -4.40
CA PHE A 171 1.88 -18.35 -5.23
C PHE A 171 1.54 -18.21 -6.71
N PHE A 172 2.52 -17.76 -7.50
CA PHE A 172 2.46 -17.82 -8.94
C PHE A 172 2.68 -19.28 -9.40
N ALA A 173 1.98 -19.72 -10.44
CA ALA A 173 2.25 -21.01 -11.03
C ALA A 173 3.64 -21.00 -11.70
N LEU A 174 4.43 -22.07 -11.53
CA LEU A 174 5.80 -22.16 -12.09
C LEU A 174 5.87 -21.98 -13.61
N ARG A 175 4.77 -22.23 -14.34
CA ARG A 175 4.66 -21.97 -15.78
C ARG A 175 4.68 -20.49 -16.16
N ASP A 176 4.44 -19.58 -15.21
CA ASP A 176 4.42 -18.13 -15.42
C ASP A 176 5.74 -17.47 -15.01
N VAL A 177 6.85 -18.23 -15.00
CA VAL A 177 8.18 -17.78 -14.51
C VAL A 177 8.62 -16.47 -15.17
N ASP A 178 8.34 -16.29 -16.46
CA ASP A 178 8.72 -15.07 -17.19
C ASP A 178 7.99 -13.81 -16.67
N LYS A 179 6.81 -13.95 -16.08
CA LYS A 179 6.03 -12.86 -15.51
C LYS A 179 6.34 -12.61 -14.05
N ILE A 180 6.85 -13.62 -13.34
CA ILE A 180 7.11 -13.54 -11.89
C ILE A 180 8.15 -12.47 -11.58
N GLU A 181 9.24 -12.40 -12.33
CA GLU A 181 10.29 -11.41 -12.14
C GLU A 181 9.75 -9.99 -12.24
N ASP A 182 8.94 -9.70 -13.27
CA ASP A 182 8.32 -8.40 -13.48
C ASP A 182 7.32 -8.04 -12.37
N GLU A 183 6.52 -9.00 -11.93
CA GLU A 183 5.55 -8.78 -10.86
C GLU A 183 6.24 -8.51 -9.51
N ILE A 184 7.32 -9.22 -9.20
CA ILE A 184 8.12 -8.96 -8.00
C ILE A 184 8.81 -7.59 -8.11
N ALA A 185 9.35 -7.24 -9.28
CA ALA A 185 10.01 -5.94 -9.50
C ALA A 185 9.05 -4.76 -9.28
N LYS A 186 7.78 -4.89 -9.67
CA LYS A 186 6.74 -3.86 -9.44
C LYS A 186 6.45 -3.63 -7.95
N LEU A 187 6.75 -4.59 -7.09
CA LEU A 187 6.56 -4.46 -5.63
C LEU A 187 7.66 -3.68 -4.95
N LYS A 188 8.81 -3.45 -5.61
CA LYS A 188 9.91 -2.67 -5.07
C LYS A 188 9.46 -1.26 -4.72
N ILE A 189 9.84 -0.82 -3.53
CA ILE A 189 9.49 0.49 -2.99
C ILE A 189 10.65 1.44 -3.24
N ASP A 190 10.41 2.47 -4.04
CA ASP A 190 11.37 3.54 -4.28
C ASP A 190 11.02 4.76 -3.42
N LEU A 191 11.79 4.96 -2.36
CA LEU A 191 11.61 6.10 -1.45
C LEU A 191 12.01 7.44 -2.07
N SER A 192 12.72 7.46 -3.18
CA SER A 192 13.01 8.71 -3.89
C SER A 192 11.74 9.33 -4.47
N LEU A 193 10.76 8.50 -4.84
CA LEU A 193 9.44 8.92 -5.30
C LEU A 193 8.49 9.31 -4.16
N LEU A 194 8.86 8.96 -2.92
CA LEU A 194 8.09 9.24 -1.69
C LEU A 194 8.94 10.11 -0.75
N ALA A 195 9.45 11.23 -1.28
CA ALA A 195 10.45 12.06 -0.60
C ALA A 195 10.04 12.47 0.82
N LYS A 196 8.76 12.74 1.07
CA LYS A 196 8.24 13.11 2.41
C LYS A 196 8.32 11.98 3.44
N LEU A 197 8.45 10.73 2.99
CA LEU A 197 8.54 9.52 3.82
C LEU A 197 9.96 8.94 3.86
N ASN A 198 10.96 9.64 3.33
CA ASN A 198 12.35 9.16 3.21
C ASN A 198 13.15 9.36 4.52
N SER A 199 12.63 8.92 5.64
CA SER A 199 13.29 8.95 6.95
C SER A 199 14.12 7.69 7.21
N ALA A 200 14.97 7.73 8.26
CA ALA A 200 15.74 6.56 8.70
C ALA A 200 14.82 5.41 9.15
N ASP A 201 13.75 5.72 9.88
CA ASP A 201 12.79 4.72 10.36
C ASP A 201 11.99 4.09 9.20
N THR A 202 11.62 4.87 8.19
CA THR A 202 10.98 4.32 6.98
C THR A 202 11.94 3.44 6.20
N LYS A 203 13.21 3.84 6.06
CA LYS A 203 14.26 3.00 5.44
C LYS A 203 14.44 1.70 6.19
N ALA A 204 14.49 1.73 7.51
CA ALA A 204 14.60 0.53 8.32
C ALA A 204 13.45 -0.49 8.09
N VAL A 205 12.28 -0.02 7.64
CA VAL A 205 11.15 -0.89 7.26
C VAL A 205 11.25 -1.34 5.80
N VAL A 206 11.64 -0.43 4.89
CA VAL A 206 11.58 -0.64 3.44
C VAL A 206 12.81 -1.38 2.90
N ASP A 207 14.01 -1.06 3.39
CA ASP A 207 15.25 -1.63 2.86
C ASP A 207 15.30 -3.16 3.01
N PRO A 208 14.99 -3.76 4.17
CA PRO A 208 14.94 -5.22 4.30
C PRO A 208 13.90 -5.87 3.38
N VAL A 209 12.81 -5.17 3.08
CA VAL A 209 11.79 -5.64 2.13
C VAL A 209 12.35 -5.65 0.72
N ASN A 210 12.98 -4.56 0.29
CA ASN A 210 13.60 -4.45 -1.03
C ASN A 210 14.73 -5.46 -1.22
N GLU A 211 15.57 -5.70 -0.20
CA GLU A 211 16.60 -6.73 -0.21
C GLU A 211 16.00 -8.12 -0.41
N LYS A 212 14.91 -8.43 0.32
CA LYS A 212 14.23 -9.72 0.18
C LYS A 212 13.58 -9.91 -1.18
N LEU A 213 13.01 -8.85 -1.76
CA LEU A 213 12.48 -8.88 -3.13
C LEU A 213 13.61 -9.13 -4.14
N GLN A 214 14.77 -8.50 -3.96
CA GLN A 214 15.92 -8.72 -4.83
C GLN A 214 16.46 -10.15 -4.74
N GLU A 215 16.51 -10.72 -3.53
CA GLU A 215 16.84 -12.14 -3.32
C GLU A 215 15.87 -13.07 -4.04
N LEU A 216 14.55 -12.77 -3.95
CA LEU A 216 13.53 -13.55 -4.66
C LEU A 216 13.69 -13.49 -6.17
N ILE A 217 13.95 -12.32 -6.75
CA ILE A 217 14.23 -12.15 -8.19
C ILE A 217 15.43 -13.01 -8.60
N SER A 218 16.52 -12.97 -7.85
CA SER A 218 17.70 -13.80 -8.12
C SER A 218 17.38 -15.30 -8.11
N ARG A 219 16.63 -15.76 -7.11
CA ARG A 219 16.22 -17.18 -7.02
C ARG A 219 15.28 -17.61 -8.15
N VAL A 220 14.39 -16.72 -8.59
CA VAL A 220 13.52 -16.98 -9.76
C VAL A 220 14.37 -17.14 -11.02
N GLY A 221 15.37 -16.25 -11.23
CA GLY A 221 16.30 -16.36 -12.36
C GLY A 221 17.10 -17.68 -12.36
N GLU A 222 17.60 -18.09 -11.19
CA GLU A 222 18.29 -19.39 -11.04
C GLU A 222 17.37 -20.57 -11.36
N LEU A 223 16.13 -20.53 -10.85
CA LEU A 223 15.14 -21.57 -11.12
C LEU A 223 14.79 -21.67 -12.60
N LYS A 224 14.60 -20.53 -13.26
CA LYS A 224 14.39 -20.42 -14.70
C LYS A 224 15.54 -21.04 -15.48
N GLY A 225 16.77 -20.74 -15.10
CA GLY A 225 17.98 -21.37 -15.69
C GLY A 225 17.97 -22.88 -15.55
N LYS A 226 17.64 -23.42 -14.37
CA LYS A 226 17.53 -24.88 -14.13
C LYS A 226 16.43 -25.51 -14.97
N ILE A 227 15.25 -24.89 -15.02
CA ILE A 227 14.11 -25.36 -15.84
C ILE A 227 14.52 -25.44 -17.32
N ASN A 228 15.13 -24.38 -17.85
CA ASN A 228 15.56 -24.35 -19.25
C ASN A 228 16.62 -25.42 -19.55
N LYS A 229 17.57 -25.63 -18.62
CA LYS A 229 18.56 -26.72 -18.75
C LYS A 229 17.88 -28.10 -18.80
N HIS A 230 16.91 -28.36 -17.91
CA HIS A 230 16.19 -29.64 -17.93
C HIS A 230 15.32 -29.79 -19.17
N LYS A 231 14.64 -28.71 -19.63
CA LYS A 231 13.90 -28.77 -20.92
C LYS A 231 14.83 -29.16 -22.09
N SER A 232 15.99 -28.51 -22.18
CA SER A 232 16.97 -28.83 -23.23
C SER A 232 17.50 -30.27 -23.13
N GLN A 233 17.71 -30.79 -21.92
CA GLN A 233 18.11 -32.18 -21.71
C GLN A 233 17.01 -33.17 -22.17
N ILE A 234 15.76 -32.87 -21.82
CA ILE A 234 14.60 -33.68 -22.25
C ILE A 234 14.48 -33.65 -23.77
N GLU A 235 14.58 -32.48 -24.41
CA GLU A 235 14.54 -32.35 -25.88
C GLU A 235 15.65 -33.18 -26.54
N LYS A 236 16.88 -33.10 -26.02
CA LYS A 236 17.98 -33.93 -26.53
C LYS A 236 17.68 -35.43 -26.41
N SER A 237 17.22 -35.87 -25.23
CA SER A 237 16.87 -37.28 -25.01
C SER A 237 15.74 -37.73 -25.92
N ILE A 238 14.75 -36.87 -26.16
CA ILE A 238 13.64 -37.18 -27.10
C ILE A 238 14.17 -37.38 -28.51
N VAL A 239 15.06 -36.48 -29.00
CA VAL A 239 15.64 -36.61 -30.35
C VAL A 239 16.49 -37.87 -30.46
N GLU A 240 17.33 -38.18 -29.47
CA GLU A 240 18.13 -39.42 -29.44
C GLU A 240 17.26 -40.66 -29.44
N ASN A 241 16.23 -40.73 -28.63
CA ASN A 241 15.29 -41.86 -28.58
C ASN A 241 14.49 -41.98 -29.88
N GLN A 242 14.02 -40.87 -30.44
CA GLN A 242 13.33 -40.87 -31.74
C GLN A 242 14.21 -41.43 -32.84
N ASN A 243 15.48 -41.06 -32.89
CA ASN A 243 16.45 -41.55 -33.86
C ASN A 243 16.72 -43.04 -33.67
N SER A 244 16.86 -43.50 -32.43
CA SER A 244 17.05 -44.92 -32.12
C SER A 244 15.85 -45.77 -32.54
N ILE A 245 14.63 -45.32 -32.20
CA ILE A 245 13.37 -45.96 -32.58
C ILE A 245 13.27 -46.02 -34.11
N ASN A 246 13.50 -44.93 -34.79
CA ASN A 246 13.42 -44.85 -36.24
C ASN A 246 14.51 -45.70 -36.94
N GLY A 247 15.71 -45.78 -36.35
CA GLY A 247 16.79 -46.66 -36.78
C GLY A 247 16.36 -48.14 -36.72
N PHE A 248 15.79 -48.57 -35.60
CA PHE A 248 15.24 -49.91 -35.43
C PHE A 248 14.13 -50.22 -36.45
N LEU A 249 13.13 -49.32 -36.53
CA LEU A 249 12.01 -49.49 -37.48
C LEU A 249 12.51 -49.62 -38.94
N LYS A 250 13.51 -48.81 -39.31
CA LYS A 250 14.13 -48.89 -40.62
C LYS A 250 14.83 -50.24 -40.87
N SER A 251 15.62 -50.69 -39.89
CA SER A 251 16.36 -51.99 -40.01
C SER A 251 15.44 -53.17 -40.02
N ALA A 252 14.30 -53.08 -39.33
CA ALA A 252 13.25 -54.11 -39.34
C ALA A 252 12.34 -54.04 -40.58
N GLY A 253 12.60 -53.14 -41.53
CA GLY A 253 11.86 -53.06 -42.80
C GLY A 253 10.51 -52.37 -42.73
N TYR A 254 10.19 -51.71 -41.60
CA TYR A 254 8.93 -50.98 -41.47
C TYR A 254 8.95 -49.65 -42.27
N LYS A 255 7.82 -49.37 -42.94
CA LYS A 255 7.61 -48.16 -43.76
C LYS A 255 7.24 -46.90 -42.92
N TYR A 256 7.24 -47.02 -41.62
CA TYR A 256 6.82 -45.96 -40.72
C TYR A 256 8.01 -45.40 -39.95
N SER A 257 7.85 -44.12 -39.53
CA SER A 257 8.76 -43.46 -38.61
C SER A 257 7.96 -42.72 -37.50
N VAL A 258 8.57 -42.62 -36.33
CA VAL A 258 8.02 -41.87 -35.20
C VAL A 258 8.53 -40.44 -35.24
N VAL A 259 7.65 -39.48 -35.09
CA VAL A 259 7.99 -38.05 -34.90
C VAL A 259 7.40 -37.60 -33.57
N ILE A 260 8.25 -37.16 -32.66
CA ILE A 260 7.84 -36.61 -31.37
C ILE A 260 7.83 -35.11 -31.49
N LYS A 261 6.64 -34.46 -31.31
CA LYS A 261 6.48 -33.02 -31.34
C LYS A 261 6.19 -32.46 -29.95
N ALA A 262 6.86 -31.36 -29.58
CA ALA A 262 6.54 -30.63 -28.38
C ALA A 262 5.18 -29.90 -28.54
N GLU A 263 4.32 -30.03 -27.56
CA GLU A 263 3.12 -29.23 -27.33
C GLU A 263 3.35 -28.38 -26.06
N VAL A 264 2.44 -27.45 -25.75
CA VAL A 264 2.64 -26.42 -24.67
C VAL A 264 3.09 -27.04 -23.34
N ASP A 265 2.51 -28.17 -22.92
CA ASP A 265 2.82 -28.83 -21.63
C ASP A 265 3.12 -30.32 -21.76
N SER A 266 3.30 -30.84 -22.99
CA SER A 266 3.46 -32.27 -23.25
C SER A 266 4.21 -32.55 -24.56
N TYR A 267 4.56 -33.80 -24.76
CA TYR A 267 5.09 -34.26 -26.03
C TYR A 267 4.11 -35.22 -26.67
N LYS A 268 3.82 -35.01 -27.94
CA LYS A 268 2.92 -35.85 -28.70
C LYS A 268 3.68 -36.66 -29.75
N MET A 269 3.53 -37.94 -29.67
CA MET A 269 4.14 -38.84 -30.64
C MET A 269 3.18 -39.04 -31.83
N LYS A 270 3.72 -38.89 -33.03
CA LYS A 270 3.01 -39.12 -34.30
C LYS A 270 3.71 -40.16 -35.13
N LEU A 271 2.94 -40.97 -35.79
CA LEU A 271 3.43 -41.95 -36.76
C LEU A 271 3.33 -41.33 -38.16
N VAL A 272 4.42 -41.39 -38.93
CA VAL A 272 4.50 -40.85 -40.28
C VAL A 272 4.90 -41.96 -41.23
N HIS A 273 4.21 -42.09 -42.35
CA HIS A 273 4.59 -43.03 -43.43
C HIS A 273 5.78 -42.47 -44.22
N ARG A 274 6.85 -43.26 -44.40
CA ARG A 274 8.10 -42.79 -45.00
C ARG A 274 7.97 -42.39 -46.47
N ASP A 275 7.20 -43.17 -47.24
CA ASP A 275 7.10 -42.98 -48.67
C ASP A 275 6.19 -41.77 -49.03
N PHE A 276 5.25 -41.45 -48.15
CA PHE A 276 4.27 -40.39 -48.40
C PHE A 276 4.50 -39.13 -47.53
N ASN A 277 5.34 -39.22 -46.53
CA ASN A 277 5.62 -38.18 -45.55
C ASN A 277 4.36 -37.57 -44.88
N GLU A 278 3.30 -38.40 -44.80
CA GLU A 278 2.01 -38.02 -44.26
C GLU A 278 1.82 -38.59 -42.84
N HIS A 279 1.18 -37.76 -41.98
CA HIS A 279 0.79 -38.19 -40.66
C HIS A 279 -0.38 -39.17 -40.73
N ILE A 280 -0.26 -40.33 -40.08
CA ILE A 280 -1.33 -41.31 -40.01
C ILE A 280 -2.25 -40.98 -38.85
N GLU A 281 -3.45 -40.52 -39.16
CA GLU A 281 -4.52 -40.42 -38.19
C GLU A 281 -5.04 -41.81 -37.83
N SER A 282 -5.31 -42.04 -36.53
CA SER A 282 -5.79 -43.34 -36.03
C SER A 282 -4.86 -44.52 -36.40
N ALA A 283 -3.56 -44.36 -36.21
CA ALA A 283 -2.53 -45.35 -36.54
C ALA A 283 -2.88 -46.79 -36.12
N ALA A 284 -3.61 -46.95 -35.00
CA ALA A 284 -4.07 -48.26 -34.54
C ALA A 284 -5.00 -49.01 -35.55
N GLN A 285 -5.64 -48.32 -36.48
CA GLN A 285 -6.52 -48.91 -37.49
C GLN A 285 -5.75 -49.29 -38.77
N HIS A 286 -4.63 -48.64 -39.04
CA HIS A 286 -3.85 -48.77 -40.25
C HIS A 286 -2.66 -49.71 -40.11
N LEU A 287 -2.26 -50.06 -38.89
CA LEU A 287 -1.15 -50.95 -38.61
C LEU A 287 -1.62 -52.42 -38.52
N SER A 288 -0.85 -53.32 -39.13
CA SER A 288 -1.02 -54.76 -38.92
C SER A 288 -0.77 -55.14 -37.45
N TYR A 289 -1.21 -56.33 -37.04
CA TYR A 289 -0.98 -56.84 -35.69
C TYR A 289 0.52 -56.91 -35.33
N GLY A 290 1.35 -57.35 -36.28
CA GLY A 290 2.81 -57.43 -36.13
C GLY A 290 3.43 -56.04 -35.95
N GLU A 291 2.99 -55.08 -36.74
CA GLU A 291 3.45 -53.65 -36.59
C GLU A 291 3.03 -53.07 -35.26
N LYS A 292 1.80 -53.30 -34.80
CA LYS A 292 1.35 -52.86 -33.48
C LYS A 292 2.23 -53.42 -32.35
N ASN A 293 2.55 -54.72 -32.42
CA ASN A 293 3.41 -55.38 -31.44
C ASN A 293 4.84 -54.81 -31.49
N ALA A 294 5.38 -54.59 -32.68
CA ALA A 294 6.71 -53.99 -32.84
C ALA A 294 6.78 -52.58 -32.23
N PHE A 295 5.77 -51.75 -32.49
CA PHE A 295 5.69 -50.41 -31.85
C PHE A 295 5.54 -50.51 -30.35
N ALA A 296 4.73 -51.43 -29.82
CA ALA A 296 4.57 -51.65 -28.38
C ALA A 296 5.85 -52.12 -27.66
N LEU A 297 6.76 -52.79 -28.38
CA LEU A 297 8.04 -53.26 -27.84
C LEU A 297 9.13 -52.18 -27.86
N VAL A 298 9.01 -51.17 -28.73
CA VAL A 298 10.03 -50.13 -28.94
C VAL A 298 9.68 -48.84 -28.21
N LEU A 299 8.42 -48.66 -27.85
CA LEU A 299 7.91 -47.52 -27.06
C LEU A 299 7.84 -47.84 -25.59
#